data_ec0211eedf4145f5ab331ecc6f19357d
#
_entry.id   ec0211eedf4145f5ab331ecc6f19357d
#
_cell.length_a   1.000
_cell.length_b   1.000
_cell.length_c   1.000
_cell.angle_alpha   90.00
_cell.angle_beta   90.00
_cell.angle_gamma   90.00
#
_symmetry.space_group_name_H-M   'P 1'
#
loop_
_entity.id
_entity.type
_entity.pdbx_description
1 polymer ?
#
loop_
_entity_poly.entity_id
_entity_poly.type
_entity_poly.pdbx_seq_one_letter_code
_entity_poly.pdbx_strand_id
1 'polypeptide(L)'
;MNSSNLLIYLVFNLLSSAFLALFILRAFRVNYFNPVVKFFVTFFENPKQKLLPFLPSLVSSLFLALVFKFMANSFIYDVQNYYKVIVFSLVGLINLFFRLIFYIVVASVILSWVARGSRHPMIDLVNEISDKSLAPIRSIIPSFGGLDFTPIFLILILNYANSVMIDIVRMLAQSI
;
A
#
# COMPACT_ATOMS: atom_id res chain seq x y z
N MET A 1 -24.70 -10.09 7.08
CA MET A 1 -23.93 -8.88 7.45
C MET A 1 -24.86 -7.68 7.37
N ASN A 2 -25.00 -6.90 8.44
CA ASN A 2 -25.88 -5.73 8.41
C ASN A 2 -25.25 -4.63 7.55
N SER A 3 -26.08 -3.85 6.84
CA SER A 3 -25.61 -2.75 5.97
C SER A 3 -24.73 -1.72 6.75
N SER A 4 -25.05 -1.48 8.03
CA SER A 4 -24.26 -0.63 8.92
C SER A 4 -22.84 -1.14 9.15
N ASN A 5 -22.67 -2.45 9.39
CA ASN A 5 -21.34 -3.04 9.60
C ASN A 5 -20.48 -2.97 8.33
N LEU A 6 -21.12 -3.12 7.15
CA LEU A 6 -20.43 -2.95 5.87
C LEU A 6 -19.92 -1.53 5.67
N LEU A 7 -20.71 -0.52 5.97
CA LEU A 7 -20.31 0.88 5.87
C LEU A 7 -19.14 1.20 6.81
N ILE A 8 -19.21 0.75 8.05
CA ILE A 8 -18.15 0.94 9.05
C ILE A 8 -16.84 0.25 8.56
N TYR A 9 -16.94 -0.98 8.10
CA TYR A 9 -15.81 -1.69 7.49
C TYR A 9 -15.17 -0.90 6.35
N LEU A 10 -15.97 -0.39 5.41
CA LEU A 10 -15.47 0.37 4.26
C LEU A 10 -14.74 1.65 4.69
N VAL A 11 -15.29 2.38 5.67
CA VAL A 11 -14.66 3.60 6.21
C VAL A 11 -13.31 3.28 6.84
N PHE A 12 -13.24 2.30 7.74
CA PHE A 12 -11.97 1.94 8.38
C PHE A 12 -10.95 1.33 7.40
N ASN A 13 -11.41 0.57 6.42
CA ASN A 13 -10.55 0.03 5.38
C ASN A 13 -9.99 1.14 4.46
N LEU A 14 -10.78 2.17 4.17
CA LEU A 14 -10.32 3.36 3.44
C LEU A 14 -9.29 4.15 4.24
N LEU A 15 -9.51 4.37 5.55
CA LEU A 15 -8.54 5.01 6.43
C LEU A 15 -7.24 4.22 6.51
N SER A 16 -7.33 2.90 6.65
CA SER A 16 -6.16 2.02 6.60
C SER A 16 -5.37 2.18 5.30
N SER A 17 -6.07 2.24 4.15
CA SER A 17 -5.44 2.45 2.84
C SER A 17 -4.76 3.81 2.73
N ALA A 18 -5.37 4.86 3.27
CA ALA A 18 -4.81 6.20 3.26
C ALA A 18 -3.53 6.30 4.12
N PHE A 19 -3.53 5.71 5.32
CA PHE A 19 -2.33 5.67 6.17
C PHE A 19 -1.23 4.77 5.61
N LEU A 20 -1.59 3.68 4.91
CA LEU A 20 -0.62 2.86 4.19
C LEU A 20 -0.01 3.61 3.00
N ALA A 21 -0.81 4.39 2.25
CA ALA A 21 -0.30 5.25 1.19
C ALA A 21 0.65 6.32 1.76
N LEU A 22 0.33 6.93 2.91
CA LEU A 22 1.23 7.84 3.60
C LEU A 22 2.55 7.16 4.00
N PHE A 23 2.48 5.92 4.49
CA PHE A 23 3.66 5.10 4.77
C PHE A 23 4.51 4.89 3.51
N ILE A 24 3.89 4.54 2.37
CA ILE A 24 4.58 4.33 1.09
C ILE A 24 5.29 5.62 0.65
N LEU A 25 4.61 6.77 0.69
CA LEU A 25 5.21 8.07 0.34
C LEU A 25 6.46 8.36 1.18
N ARG A 26 6.43 8.03 2.47
CA ARG A 26 7.54 8.22 3.40
C ARG A 26 8.66 7.19 3.21
N ALA A 27 8.31 5.91 3.09
CA ALA A 27 9.27 4.82 2.90
C ALA A 27 10.08 4.98 1.62
N PHE A 28 9.43 5.38 0.55
CA PHE A 28 10.08 5.66 -0.73
C PHE A 28 10.68 7.08 -0.82
N ARG A 29 10.56 7.91 0.24
CA ARG A 29 11.07 9.30 0.25
C ARG A 29 10.64 10.07 -0.99
N VAL A 30 9.34 10.03 -1.29
CA VAL A 30 8.75 10.71 -2.45
C VAL A 30 8.91 12.22 -2.31
N ASN A 31 9.10 12.90 -3.45
CA ASN A 31 9.33 14.34 -3.49
C ASN A 31 8.16 15.12 -2.88
N TYR A 32 8.42 15.78 -1.75
CA TYR A 32 7.43 16.57 -1.02
C TYR A 32 6.97 17.84 -1.76
N PHE A 33 7.78 18.34 -2.73
CA PHE A 33 7.40 19.51 -3.53
C PHE A 33 6.31 19.20 -4.57
N ASN A 34 6.02 17.92 -4.81
CA ASN A 34 4.86 17.54 -5.60
C ASN A 34 3.57 17.98 -4.89
N PRO A 35 2.70 18.79 -5.53
CA PRO A 35 1.50 19.34 -4.90
C PRO A 35 0.52 18.27 -4.41
N VAL A 36 0.43 17.12 -5.09
CA VAL A 36 -0.41 15.99 -4.67
C VAL A 36 0.14 15.37 -3.39
N VAL A 37 1.44 15.13 -3.31
CA VAL A 37 2.11 14.62 -2.12
C VAL A 37 1.94 15.58 -0.95
N LYS A 38 2.19 16.88 -1.19
CA LYS A 38 2.06 17.93 -0.18
C LYS A 38 0.64 17.98 0.38
N PHE A 39 -0.38 17.98 -0.48
CA PHE A 39 -1.79 17.97 -0.05
C PHE A 39 -2.08 16.74 0.81
N PHE A 40 -1.74 15.54 0.33
CA PHE A 40 -2.01 14.30 1.02
C PHE A 40 -1.29 14.20 2.38
N VAL A 41 -0.01 14.53 2.40
CA VAL A 41 0.80 14.53 3.63
C VAL A 41 0.25 15.55 4.63
N THR A 42 -0.04 16.79 4.20
CA THR A 42 -0.56 17.81 5.11
C THR A 42 -1.90 17.41 5.72
N PHE A 43 -2.79 16.82 4.92
CA PHE A 43 -4.11 16.39 5.38
C PHE A 43 -4.04 15.28 6.44
N PHE A 44 -3.20 14.27 6.25
CA PHE A 44 -3.10 13.13 7.17
C PHE A 44 -2.04 13.29 8.27
N GLU A 45 -0.97 14.08 8.04
CA GLU A 45 0.11 14.26 9.00
C GLU A 45 -0.32 15.08 10.23
N ASN A 46 -1.07 16.14 10.04
CA ASN A 46 -1.50 17.01 11.14
C ASN A 46 -2.34 16.27 12.20
N PRO A 47 -3.40 15.52 11.85
CA PRO A 47 -4.14 14.72 12.82
C PRO A 47 -3.28 13.64 13.47
N LYS A 48 -2.42 12.97 12.67
CA LYS A 48 -1.53 11.91 13.14
C LYS A 48 -0.52 12.41 14.17
N GLN A 49 0.12 13.55 13.95
CA GLN A 49 1.07 14.14 14.89
C GLN A 49 0.42 14.52 16.22
N LYS A 50 -0.86 14.93 16.20
CA LYS A 50 -1.62 15.18 17.42
C LYS A 50 -1.93 13.91 18.22
N LEU A 51 -2.18 12.80 17.50
CA LEU A 51 -2.50 11.50 18.12
C LEU A 51 -1.26 10.78 18.65
N LEU A 52 -0.15 10.83 17.93
CA LEU A 52 1.07 10.05 18.19
C LEU A 52 2.32 10.94 18.06
N PRO A 53 2.48 11.98 18.91
CA PRO A 53 3.57 12.96 18.77
C PRO A 53 4.96 12.38 19.02
N PHE A 54 5.03 11.28 19.78
CA PHE A 54 6.28 10.63 20.19
C PHE A 54 6.80 9.56 19.20
N LEU A 55 6.00 9.19 18.19
CA LEU A 55 6.41 8.19 17.20
C LEU A 55 6.95 8.86 15.93
N PRO A 56 8.05 8.31 15.34
CA PRO A 56 8.51 8.73 14.02
C PRO A 56 7.38 8.65 12.99
N SER A 57 7.35 9.60 12.08
CA SER A 57 6.27 9.74 11.09
C SER A 57 6.03 8.47 10.26
N LEU A 58 7.10 7.74 9.92
CA LEU A 58 7.02 6.47 9.19
C LEU A 58 6.33 5.38 10.04
N VAL A 59 6.76 5.21 11.29
CA VAL A 59 6.25 4.17 12.19
C VAL A 59 4.80 4.44 12.55
N SER A 60 4.45 5.70 12.87
CA SER A 60 3.08 6.07 13.24
C SER A 60 2.10 5.89 12.08
N SER A 61 2.51 6.12 10.83
CA SER A 61 1.63 5.88 9.67
C SER A 61 1.36 4.39 9.45
N LEU A 62 2.38 3.53 9.58
CA LEU A 62 2.20 2.08 9.49
C LEU A 62 1.35 1.55 10.66
N PHE A 63 1.59 2.04 11.87
CA PHE A 63 0.82 1.65 13.06
C PHE A 63 -0.66 2.02 12.90
N LEU A 64 -0.98 3.25 12.48
CA LEU A 64 -2.38 3.65 12.25
C LEU A 64 -3.03 2.86 11.11
N ALA A 65 -2.29 2.56 10.04
CA ALA A 65 -2.80 1.70 8.98
C ALA A 65 -3.21 0.32 9.53
N LEU A 66 -2.39 -0.27 10.42
CA LEU A 66 -2.68 -1.56 11.05
C LEU A 66 -3.88 -1.47 12.02
N VAL A 67 -3.93 -0.42 12.84
CA VAL A 67 -5.04 -0.20 13.79
C VAL A 67 -6.37 -0.08 13.04
N PHE A 68 -6.43 0.76 12.00
CA PHE A 68 -7.64 0.89 11.20
C PHE A 68 -8.00 -0.40 10.43
N LYS A 69 -6.99 -1.17 10.00
CA LYS A 69 -7.24 -2.48 9.38
C LYS A 69 -7.81 -3.48 10.36
N PHE A 70 -7.28 -3.51 11.59
CA PHE A 70 -7.83 -4.33 12.67
C PHE A 70 -9.26 -3.93 13.02
N MET A 71 -9.53 -2.62 13.16
CA MET A 71 -10.90 -2.12 13.39
C MET A 71 -11.84 -2.54 12.26
N ALA A 72 -11.45 -2.37 11.00
CA ALA A 72 -12.25 -2.82 9.87
C ALA A 72 -12.61 -4.31 9.99
N ASN A 73 -11.62 -5.15 10.19
CA ASN A 73 -11.80 -6.60 10.25
C ASN A 73 -12.66 -7.05 11.45
N SER A 74 -12.62 -6.33 12.56
CA SER A 74 -13.46 -6.61 13.75
C SER A 74 -14.96 -6.47 13.50
N PHE A 75 -15.37 -5.76 12.43
CA PHE A 75 -16.78 -5.65 12.05
C PHE A 75 -17.26 -6.76 11.08
N ILE A 76 -16.32 -7.51 10.50
CA ILE A 76 -16.64 -8.59 9.55
C ILE A 76 -16.44 -9.97 10.17
N TYR A 77 -15.32 -10.14 10.89
CA TYR A 77 -14.99 -11.42 11.51
C TYR A 77 -15.57 -11.50 12.91
N ASP A 78 -15.91 -12.73 13.34
CA ASP A 78 -16.37 -12.98 14.69
C ASP A 78 -15.24 -12.64 15.69
N VAL A 79 -15.54 -11.71 16.61
CA VAL A 79 -14.59 -11.18 17.59
C VAL A 79 -14.27 -12.20 18.69
N GLN A 80 -14.91 -13.36 18.71
CA GLN A 80 -14.62 -14.41 19.70
C GLN A 80 -13.18 -14.93 19.60
N ASN A 81 -12.51 -14.77 18.44
CA ASN A 81 -11.12 -15.12 18.24
C ASN A 81 -10.27 -13.90 17.78
N TYR A 82 -9.84 -13.08 18.74
CA TYR A 82 -8.98 -11.91 18.48
C TYR A 82 -7.70 -12.26 17.73
N TYR A 83 -7.14 -13.45 17.94
CA TYR A 83 -5.94 -13.89 17.23
C TYR A 83 -6.18 -13.97 15.72
N LYS A 84 -7.30 -14.53 15.29
CA LYS A 84 -7.68 -14.54 13.85
C LYS A 84 -7.80 -13.13 13.28
N VAL A 85 -8.44 -12.22 14.01
CA VAL A 85 -8.60 -10.83 13.54
C VAL A 85 -7.24 -10.14 13.39
N ILE A 86 -6.30 -10.37 14.31
CA ILE A 86 -4.93 -9.81 14.23
C ILE A 86 -4.21 -10.37 13.00
N VAL A 87 -4.20 -11.68 12.81
CA VAL A 87 -3.54 -12.35 11.68
C VAL A 87 -4.11 -11.86 10.35
N PHE A 88 -5.44 -11.84 10.20
CA PHE A 88 -6.09 -11.34 8.99
C PHE A 88 -5.81 -9.86 8.74
N SER A 89 -5.62 -9.07 9.78
CA SER A 89 -5.30 -7.65 9.64
C SER A 89 -3.87 -7.43 9.18
N LEU A 90 -2.91 -8.15 9.73
CA LEU A 90 -1.51 -8.12 9.30
C LEU A 90 -1.36 -8.55 7.85
N VAL A 91 -1.89 -9.71 7.51
CA VAL A 91 -1.81 -10.22 6.14
C VAL A 91 -2.60 -9.33 5.17
N GLY A 92 -3.77 -8.87 5.58
CA GLY A 92 -4.57 -7.94 4.78
C GLY A 92 -3.86 -6.60 4.51
N LEU A 93 -3.04 -6.12 5.45
CA LEU A 93 -2.22 -4.92 5.25
C LEU A 93 -1.06 -5.18 4.28
N ILE A 94 -0.38 -6.32 4.39
CA ILE A 94 0.69 -6.73 3.47
C ILE A 94 0.14 -6.90 2.05
N ASN A 95 -1.01 -7.56 1.89
CA ASN A 95 -1.66 -7.72 0.60
C ASN A 95 -2.07 -6.37 0.00
N LEU A 96 -2.55 -5.44 0.83
CA LEU A 96 -2.89 -4.09 0.39
C LEU A 96 -1.64 -3.34 -0.10
N PHE A 97 -0.51 -3.47 0.60
CA PHE A 97 0.76 -2.89 0.19
C PHE A 97 1.20 -3.42 -1.19
N PHE A 98 1.23 -4.74 -1.39
CA PHE A 98 1.60 -5.34 -2.68
C PHE A 98 0.65 -4.91 -3.80
N ARG A 99 -0.65 -4.84 -3.53
CA ARG A 99 -1.66 -4.39 -4.50
C ARG A 99 -1.49 -2.94 -4.88
N LEU A 100 -1.17 -2.05 -3.94
CA LEU A 100 -0.91 -0.64 -4.24
C LEU A 100 0.32 -0.48 -5.12
N ILE A 101 1.44 -1.15 -4.79
CA ILE A 101 2.65 -1.12 -5.63
C ILE A 101 2.36 -1.70 -7.01
N PHE A 102 1.65 -2.83 -7.10
CA PHE A 102 1.25 -3.41 -8.37
C PHE A 102 0.49 -2.40 -9.25
N TYR A 103 -0.56 -1.75 -8.72
CA TYR A 103 -1.34 -0.79 -9.50
C TYR A 103 -0.53 0.44 -9.90
N ILE A 104 0.38 0.92 -9.06
CA ILE A 104 1.26 2.05 -9.36
C ILE A 104 2.20 1.69 -10.52
N VAL A 105 2.81 0.50 -10.49
CA VAL A 105 3.71 0.04 -11.56
C VAL A 105 2.96 -0.15 -12.86
N VAL A 106 1.79 -0.79 -12.84
CA VAL A 106 0.95 -0.95 -14.04
C VAL A 106 0.52 0.41 -14.59
N ALA A 107 0.09 1.33 -13.71
CA ALA A 107 -0.28 2.69 -14.12
C ALA A 107 0.91 3.42 -14.76
N SER A 108 2.13 3.32 -14.19
CA SER A 108 3.34 3.94 -14.75
C SER A 108 3.64 3.41 -16.15
N VAL A 109 3.52 2.09 -16.38
CA VAL A 109 3.72 1.48 -17.71
C VAL A 109 2.69 2.04 -18.71
N ILE A 110 1.42 2.09 -18.34
CA ILE A 110 0.36 2.64 -19.21
C ILE A 110 0.61 4.12 -19.51
N LEU A 111 0.92 4.91 -18.48
CA LEU A 111 1.18 6.35 -18.61
C LEU A 111 2.41 6.64 -19.47
N SER A 112 3.41 5.76 -19.49
CA SER A 112 4.58 5.90 -20.35
C SER A 112 4.22 5.87 -21.85
N TRP A 113 3.11 5.27 -22.21
CA TRP A 113 2.62 5.19 -23.60
C TRP A 113 1.61 6.30 -23.91
N VAL A 114 0.66 6.52 -23.00
CA VAL A 114 -0.49 7.42 -23.23
C VAL A 114 -0.15 8.89 -22.97
N ALA A 115 0.70 9.15 -21.98
CA ALA A 115 0.97 10.49 -21.46
C ALA A 115 2.41 10.97 -21.75
N ARG A 116 3.02 10.54 -22.86
CA ARG A 116 4.38 10.94 -23.24
C ARG A 116 4.51 12.47 -23.32
N GLY A 117 5.42 13.01 -22.51
CA GLY A 117 5.70 14.47 -22.47
C GLY A 117 4.70 15.29 -21.65
N SER A 118 3.70 14.67 -21.05
CA SER A 118 2.76 15.35 -20.15
C SER A 118 3.42 15.62 -18.80
N ARG A 119 3.40 16.90 -18.36
CA ARG A 119 3.88 17.32 -17.04
C ARG A 119 2.69 17.48 -16.09
N HIS A 120 2.27 16.40 -15.49
CA HIS A 120 1.19 16.43 -14.50
C HIS A 120 1.66 15.85 -13.16
N PRO A 121 1.43 16.52 -12.03
CA PRO A 121 1.94 16.07 -10.72
C PRO A 121 1.57 14.64 -10.33
N MET A 122 0.40 14.15 -10.75
CA MET A 122 -0.01 12.75 -10.52
C MET A 122 0.85 11.77 -11.32
N ILE A 123 1.21 12.12 -12.56
CA ILE A 123 2.08 11.28 -13.41
C ILE A 123 3.47 11.22 -12.81
N ASP A 124 4.00 12.36 -12.38
CA ASP A 124 5.31 12.43 -11.73
C ASP A 124 5.34 11.59 -10.44
N LEU A 125 4.26 11.65 -9.64
CA LEU A 125 4.11 10.85 -8.43
C LEU A 125 4.11 9.34 -8.73
N VAL A 126 3.29 8.90 -9.68
CA VAL A 126 3.18 7.49 -10.07
C VAL A 126 4.52 6.98 -10.60
N ASN A 127 5.18 7.74 -11.46
CA ASN A 127 6.48 7.36 -12.02
C ASN A 127 7.55 7.32 -10.93
N GLU A 128 7.60 8.29 -10.01
CA GLU A 128 8.59 8.32 -8.93
C GLU A 128 8.47 7.09 -8.01
N ILE A 129 7.25 6.70 -7.62
CA ILE A 129 7.06 5.51 -6.78
C ILE A 129 7.38 4.23 -7.56
N SER A 130 6.96 4.16 -8.84
CA SER A 130 7.26 3.04 -9.72
C SER A 130 8.77 2.85 -9.88
N ASP A 131 9.51 3.92 -10.21
CA ASP A 131 10.96 3.86 -10.40
C ASP A 131 11.70 3.41 -9.15
N LYS A 132 11.30 3.90 -7.98
CA LYS A 132 11.88 3.49 -6.69
C LYS A 132 11.55 2.03 -6.34
N SER A 133 10.35 1.55 -6.73
CA SER A 133 9.97 0.15 -6.56
C SER A 133 10.73 -0.79 -7.49
N LEU A 134 11.03 -0.33 -8.71
CA LEU A 134 11.76 -1.10 -9.72
C LEU A 134 13.28 -1.06 -9.53
N ALA A 135 13.82 -0.07 -8.83
CA ALA A 135 15.26 0.13 -8.68
C ALA A 135 16.02 -1.12 -8.19
N PRO A 136 15.54 -1.90 -7.19
CA PRO A 136 16.23 -3.12 -6.77
C PRO A 136 16.29 -4.17 -7.87
N ILE A 137 15.27 -4.25 -8.72
CA ILE A 137 15.19 -5.25 -9.80
C ILE A 137 16.06 -4.82 -10.96
N ARG A 138 16.06 -3.51 -11.31
CA ARG A 138 16.93 -2.94 -12.35
C ARG A 138 18.42 -3.12 -12.05
N SER A 139 18.80 -3.21 -10.78
CA SER A 139 20.19 -3.49 -10.41
C SER A 139 20.62 -4.93 -10.73
N ILE A 140 19.67 -5.86 -10.88
CA ILE A 140 19.92 -7.28 -11.13
C ILE A 140 19.66 -7.61 -12.62
N ILE A 141 18.62 -7.02 -13.21
CA ILE A 141 18.18 -7.29 -14.58
C ILE A 141 18.41 -6.03 -15.42
N PRO A 142 19.45 -6.04 -16.29
CA PRO A 142 19.68 -4.91 -17.17
C PRO A 142 18.60 -4.82 -18.27
N SER A 143 18.43 -3.64 -18.84
CA SER A 143 17.57 -3.45 -20.02
C SER A 143 18.17 -4.15 -21.25
N PHE A 144 17.33 -4.85 -22.02
CA PHE A 144 17.72 -5.53 -23.26
C PHE A 144 17.16 -4.78 -24.48
N GLY A 145 18.01 -4.38 -25.40
CA GLY A 145 17.59 -3.72 -26.64
C GLY A 145 16.84 -2.40 -26.43
N GLY A 146 17.09 -1.70 -25.32
CA GLY A 146 16.38 -0.45 -24.96
C GLY A 146 14.98 -0.66 -24.37
N LEU A 147 14.54 -1.90 -24.17
CA LEU A 147 13.29 -2.22 -23.49
C LEU A 147 13.56 -2.58 -22.03
N ASP A 148 12.78 -2.00 -21.13
CA ASP A 148 12.81 -2.29 -19.70
C ASP A 148 11.77 -3.38 -19.36
N PHE A 149 12.26 -4.59 -19.09
CA PHE A 149 11.42 -5.72 -18.68
C PHE A 149 11.22 -5.81 -17.18
N THR A 150 11.85 -4.95 -16.37
CA THR A 150 11.78 -5.02 -14.90
C THR A 150 10.36 -4.87 -14.35
N PRO A 151 9.42 -4.11 -14.95
CA PRO A 151 8.04 -4.08 -14.48
C PRO A 151 7.37 -5.45 -14.51
N ILE A 152 7.64 -6.27 -15.53
CA ILE A 152 7.07 -7.62 -15.67
C ILE A 152 7.57 -8.50 -14.51
N PHE A 153 8.87 -8.45 -14.22
CA PHE A 153 9.45 -9.24 -13.13
C PHE A 153 8.90 -8.80 -11.76
N LEU A 154 8.77 -7.49 -11.51
CA LEU A 154 8.16 -6.99 -10.27
C LEU A 154 6.71 -7.47 -10.13
N ILE A 155 5.91 -7.39 -11.19
CA ILE A 155 4.53 -7.86 -11.22
C ILE A 155 4.44 -9.35 -10.89
N LEU A 156 5.32 -10.18 -11.46
CA LEU A 156 5.37 -11.61 -11.17
C LEU A 156 5.75 -11.89 -9.71
N ILE A 157 6.76 -11.17 -9.18
CA ILE A 157 7.19 -11.29 -7.79
C ILE A 157 6.05 -10.89 -6.83
N LEU A 158 5.35 -9.78 -7.11
CA LEU A 158 4.24 -9.32 -6.28
C LEU A 158 3.06 -10.30 -6.30
N ASN A 159 2.72 -10.86 -7.46
CA ASN A 159 1.67 -11.87 -7.57
C ASN A 159 2.04 -13.17 -6.83
N TYR A 160 3.28 -13.62 -6.97
CA TYR A 160 3.76 -14.79 -6.23
C TYR A 160 3.75 -14.55 -4.72
N ALA A 161 4.27 -13.42 -4.26
CA ALA A 161 4.25 -13.04 -2.84
C ALA A 161 2.82 -12.96 -2.30
N ASN A 162 1.88 -12.41 -3.06
CA ASN A 162 0.46 -12.36 -2.68
C ASN A 162 -0.13 -13.77 -2.57
N SER A 163 0.19 -14.70 -3.48
CA SER A 163 -0.26 -16.10 -3.41
C SER A 163 0.25 -16.79 -2.14
N VAL A 164 1.55 -16.66 -1.85
CA VAL A 164 2.16 -17.22 -0.64
C VAL A 164 1.49 -16.67 0.64
N MET A 165 1.19 -15.36 0.68
CA MET A 165 0.47 -14.75 1.81
C MET A 165 -0.93 -15.35 1.99
N ILE A 166 -1.66 -15.59 0.92
CA ILE A 166 -2.98 -16.22 0.96
C ILE A 166 -2.89 -17.65 1.53
N ASP A 167 -1.88 -18.41 1.12
CA ASP A 167 -1.70 -19.78 1.60
C ASP A 167 -1.31 -19.82 3.09
N ILE A 168 -0.45 -18.90 3.53
CA ILE A 168 -0.14 -18.75 4.97
C ILE A 168 -1.41 -18.46 5.78
N VAL A 169 -2.28 -17.55 5.30
CA VAL A 169 -3.54 -17.24 5.95
C VAL A 169 -4.44 -18.47 6.05
N ARG A 170 -4.55 -19.25 4.96
CA ARG A 170 -5.36 -20.48 4.95
C ARG A 170 -4.85 -21.49 5.97
N MET A 171 -3.54 -21.71 6.01
CA MET A 171 -2.92 -22.61 6.99
C MET A 171 -3.19 -22.16 8.43
N LEU A 172 -2.99 -20.88 8.73
CA LEU A 172 -3.26 -20.33 10.06
C LEU A 172 -4.75 -20.34 10.42
N ALA A 173 -5.64 -20.14 9.46
CA ALA A 173 -7.08 -20.20 9.69
C ALA A 173 -7.59 -21.61 9.97
N GLN A 174 -6.92 -22.64 9.47
CA GLN A 174 -7.26 -24.05 9.71
C GLN A 174 -6.68 -24.60 11.03
N SER A 175 -5.59 -24.02 11.54
CA SER A 175 -4.90 -24.46 12.77
C SER A 175 -5.52 -23.88 14.06
N ILE A 176 -6.50 -23.01 13.94
CA ILE A 176 -7.17 -22.29 15.03
C ILE A 176 -8.68 -22.53 14.97
#